data_e0c196ae7f0827663ef6aa40bfa8857e
#
_entry.id   e0c196ae7f0827663ef6aa40bfa8857e
#
_cell.length_a   1.000
_cell.length_b   1.000
_cell.length_c   1.000
_cell.angle_alpha   90.00
_cell.angle_beta   90.00
_cell.angle_gamma   90.00
#
_symmetry.space_group_name_H-M   'P 1'
#
loop_
_entity.id
_entity.type
_entity.pdbx_description
1 polymer ?
#
loop_
_entity_poly.entity_id
_entity_poly.type
_entity_poly.pdbx_seq_one_letter_code
_entity_poly.pdbx_strand_id
1 'polypeptide(L)'
;MILSTVRLVVAAPQKSEVLRMLRVFMGHATAKAGCAGFSISQDVANPETLTISDQWATREDFDAHVRSAEYRLLLAVIDLSVTPPDISFDDLAHVGGLELVQVLRDPQYKIRKDNQT
;
A
#
# COMPACT_ATOMS: atom_id res chain seq x y z
N MET A 1 11.34 -3.97 5.52
CA MET A 1 10.38 -3.69 4.42
C MET A 1 9.68 -2.37 4.71
N ILE A 2 9.60 -1.51 3.72
CA ILE A 2 8.95 -0.20 3.86
C ILE A 2 7.56 -0.26 3.23
N LEU A 3 6.55 0.17 3.98
CA LEU A 3 5.19 0.36 3.48
C LEU A 3 4.93 1.85 3.27
N SER A 4 4.54 2.21 2.06
CA SER A 4 4.06 3.55 1.73
C SER A 4 2.54 3.51 1.61
N THR A 5 1.87 4.40 2.30
CA THR A 5 0.42 4.55 2.23
C THR A 5 0.08 6.00 1.95
N VAL A 6 -0.65 6.23 0.86
CA VAL A 6 -1.16 7.54 0.49
C VAL A 6 -2.68 7.43 0.38
N ARG A 7 -3.40 8.14 1.23
CA ARG A 7 -4.86 8.20 1.21
C ARG A 7 -5.29 9.60 0.86
N LEU A 8 -6.16 9.72 -0.13
CA LEU A 8 -6.62 11.01 -0.63
C LEU A 8 -8.05 10.93 -1.11
N VAL A 9 -8.67 12.11 -1.25
CA VAL A 9 -10.05 12.24 -1.72
C VAL A 9 -10.03 12.97 -3.06
N VAL A 10 -10.57 12.36 -4.09
CA VAL A 10 -10.59 12.89 -5.45
C VAL A 10 -12.02 13.21 -5.85
N ALA A 11 -12.25 14.43 -6.36
CA ALA A 11 -13.56 14.81 -6.86
C ALA A 11 -14.00 13.87 -8.00
N ALA A 12 -15.29 13.49 -7.99
CA ALA A 12 -15.83 12.54 -8.95
C ALA A 12 -15.49 12.86 -10.41
N PRO A 13 -15.54 14.12 -10.89
CA PRO A 13 -15.20 14.44 -12.28
C PRO A 13 -13.75 14.16 -12.66
N GLN A 14 -12.82 14.11 -11.68
CA GLN A 14 -11.40 13.90 -11.92
C GLN A 14 -10.96 12.45 -11.72
N LYS A 15 -11.84 11.60 -11.21
CA LYS A 15 -11.50 10.23 -10.79
C LYS A 15 -10.93 9.40 -11.93
N SER A 16 -11.53 9.47 -13.12
CA SER A 16 -11.07 8.70 -14.28
C SER A 16 -9.64 9.06 -14.66
N GLU A 17 -9.32 10.35 -14.72
CA GLU A 17 -7.96 10.82 -15.04
C GLU A 17 -6.96 10.45 -13.97
N VAL A 18 -7.34 10.58 -12.70
CA VAL A 18 -6.48 10.19 -11.56
C VAL A 18 -6.16 8.69 -11.62
N LEU A 19 -7.17 7.85 -11.88
CA LEU A 19 -6.93 6.41 -11.99
C LEU A 19 -6.03 6.08 -13.16
N ARG A 20 -6.15 6.79 -14.28
CA ARG A 20 -5.25 6.63 -15.43
C ARG A 20 -3.81 6.95 -15.04
N MET A 21 -3.58 8.07 -14.36
CA MET A 21 -2.25 8.47 -13.89
C MET A 21 -1.68 7.46 -12.90
N LEU A 22 -2.50 6.97 -11.97
CA LEU A 22 -2.06 6.00 -10.97
C LEU A 22 -1.73 4.64 -11.59
N ARG A 23 -2.43 4.22 -12.65
CA ARG A 23 -2.09 2.98 -13.36
C ARG A 23 -0.74 3.07 -14.05
N VAL A 24 -0.42 4.22 -14.66
CA VAL A 24 0.90 4.47 -15.26
C VAL A 24 1.97 4.43 -14.17
N PHE A 25 1.74 5.10 -13.06
CA PHE A 25 2.64 5.10 -11.92
C PHE A 25 2.87 3.69 -11.39
N MET A 26 1.80 2.91 -11.22
CA MET A 26 1.87 1.51 -10.79
C MET A 26 2.74 0.67 -11.74
N GLY A 27 2.58 0.86 -13.05
CA GLY A 27 3.39 0.15 -14.05
C GLY A 27 4.89 0.42 -13.88
N HIS A 28 5.27 1.67 -13.64
CA HIS A 28 6.66 2.02 -13.37
C HIS A 28 7.16 1.44 -12.06
N ALA A 29 6.35 1.53 -11.00
CA ALA A 29 6.74 1.05 -9.68
C ALA A 29 6.94 -0.47 -9.67
N THR A 30 5.98 -1.22 -10.23
CA THR A 30 6.01 -2.69 -10.22
C THR A 30 7.11 -3.28 -11.11
N ALA A 31 7.64 -2.51 -12.06
CA ALA A 31 8.77 -2.92 -12.87
C ALA A 31 10.10 -2.89 -12.11
N LYS A 32 10.17 -2.25 -10.95
CA LYS A 32 11.39 -2.14 -10.14
C LYS A 32 11.57 -3.40 -9.30
N ALA A 33 12.79 -3.94 -9.27
CA ALA A 33 13.10 -5.19 -8.57
C ALA A 33 12.80 -5.12 -7.06
N GLY A 34 12.95 -3.94 -6.44
CA GLY A 34 12.71 -3.75 -5.02
C GLY A 34 11.24 -3.60 -4.62
N CYS A 35 10.32 -3.51 -5.58
CA CYS A 35 8.89 -3.40 -5.29
C CYS A 35 8.32 -4.76 -4.88
N ALA A 36 7.89 -4.86 -3.64
CA ALA A 36 7.33 -6.09 -3.07
C ALA A 36 5.81 -6.16 -3.21
N GLY A 37 5.15 -5.06 -3.53
CA GLY A 37 3.72 -5.03 -3.75
C GLY A 37 3.23 -3.62 -4.07
N PHE A 38 2.11 -3.53 -4.77
CA PHE A 38 1.47 -2.26 -5.12
C PHE A 38 -0.04 -2.49 -5.24
N SER A 39 -0.82 -1.62 -4.64
CA SER A 39 -2.27 -1.66 -4.78
C SER A 39 -2.88 -0.26 -4.79
N ILE A 40 -3.96 -0.13 -5.54
CA ILE A 40 -4.82 1.05 -5.55
C ILE A 40 -6.19 0.56 -5.14
N SER A 41 -6.75 1.13 -4.08
CA SER A 41 -8.05 0.72 -3.56
C SER A 41 -8.97 1.91 -3.38
N GLN A 42 -10.26 1.63 -3.42
CA GLN A 42 -11.32 2.60 -3.24
C GLN A 42 -12.08 2.23 -1.97
N ASP A 43 -12.38 3.22 -1.14
CA ASP A 43 -13.16 2.99 0.07
C ASP A 43 -14.59 2.57 -0.31
N VAL A 44 -15.09 1.49 0.31
CA VAL A 44 -16.44 0.98 0.05
C VAL A 44 -17.52 1.97 0.47
N ALA A 45 -17.30 2.67 1.59
CA ALA A 45 -18.28 3.62 2.11
C ALA A 45 -18.18 5.00 1.44
N ASN A 46 -16.98 5.37 0.94
CA ASN A 46 -16.75 6.67 0.29
C ASN A 46 -15.93 6.48 -0.99
N PRO A 47 -16.61 6.31 -2.15
CA PRO A 47 -15.92 6.00 -3.40
C PRO A 47 -14.94 7.07 -3.90
N GLU A 48 -14.99 8.28 -3.39
CA GLU A 48 -14.04 9.34 -3.72
C GLU A 48 -12.71 9.19 -2.96
N THR A 49 -12.68 8.37 -1.92
CA THR A 49 -11.47 8.09 -1.15
C THR A 49 -10.68 6.96 -1.79
N LEU A 50 -9.44 7.27 -2.18
CA LEU A 50 -8.51 6.32 -2.79
C LEU A 50 -7.33 6.11 -1.84
N THR A 51 -6.85 4.88 -1.78
CA THR A 51 -5.62 4.52 -1.05
C THR A 51 -4.64 3.89 -2.02
N ILE A 52 -3.44 4.45 -2.08
CA ILE A 52 -2.31 3.91 -2.83
C ILE A 52 -1.35 3.31 -1.81
N SER A 53 -1.11 2.01 -1.92
CA SER A 53 -0.26 1.28 -0.98
C SER A 53 0.80 0.52 -1.76
N ASP A 54 2.07 0.74 -1.41
CA ASP A 54 3.18 0.04 -2.04
C ASP A 54 4.22 -0.36 -1.00
N GLN A 55 4.90 -1.47 -1.28
CA GLN A 55 5.87 -2.05 -0.37
C GLN A 55 7.22 -2.18 -1.06
N TRP A 56 8.28 -1.86 -0.32
CA TRP A 56 9.66 -1.86 -0.83
C TRP A 56 10.52 -2.75 0.08
N ALA A 57 11.31 -3.59 -0.56
CA ALA A 57 12.12 -4.58 0.15
C ALA A 57 13.12 -3.93 1.12
N THR A 58 13.72 -2.80 0.71
CA THR A 58 14.71 -2.06 1.49
C THR A 58 14.42 -0.57 1.51
N ARG A 59 15.04 0.13 2.45
CA ARG A 59 14.97 1.59 2.52
C ARG A 59 15.58 2.23 1.28
N GLU A 60 16.67 1.67 0.76
CA GLU A 60 17.34 2.17 -0.45
C GLU A 60 16.45 2.08 -1.66
N ASP A 61 15.71 0.97 -1.83
CA ASP A 61 14.75 0.80 -2.92
C ASP A 61 13.63 1.83 -2.83
N PHE A 62 13.11 2.06 -1.63
CA PHE A 62 12.10 3.08 -1.38
C PHE A 62 12.63 4.48 -1.71
N ASP A 63 13.82 4.83 -1.23
CA ASP A 63 14.41 6.14 -1.48
C ASP A 63 14.60 6.38 -2.98
N ALA A 64 15.08 5.37 -3.71
CA ALA A 64 15.25 5.45 -5.16
C ALA A 64 13.90 5.67 -5.88
N HIS A 65 12.85 5.01 -5.41
CA HIS A 65 11.50 5.17 -5.95
C HIS A 65 11.00 6.61 -5.77
N VAL A 66 11.14 7.16 -4.59
CA VAL A 66 10.72 8.55 -4.30
C VAL A 66 11.50 9.56 -5.13
N ARG A 67 12.79 9.30 -5.41
CA ARG A 67 13.64 10.16 -6.23
C ARG A 67 13.43 10.00 -7.72
N SER A 68 12.68 8.99 -8.15
CA SER A 68 12.48 8.71 -9.57
C SER A 68 11.65 9.80 -10.25
N ALA A 69 11.85 9.95 -11.55
CA ALA A 69 11.07 10.92 -12.35
C ALA A 69 9.57 10.54 -12.34
N GLU A 70 9.26 9.26 -12.32
CA GLU A 70 7.89 8.74 -12.34
C GLU A 70 7.11 9.12 -11.07
N TYR A 71 7.79 9.35 -9.96
CA TYR A 71 7.13 9.75 -8.70
C TYR A 71 6.35 11.06 -8.85
N ARG A 72 6.67 11.87 -9.85
CA ARG A 72 5.92 13.10 -10.17
C ARG A 72 4.46 12.82 -10.50
N LEU A 73 4.14 11.63 -11.02
CA LEU A 73 2.74 11.25 -11.28
C LEU A 73 1.96 11.18 -9.97
N LEU A 74 2.53 10.57 -8.94
CA LEU A 74 1.90 10.52 -7.63
C LEU A 74 1.77 11.91 -7.01
N LEU A 75 2.81 12.73 -7.11
CA LEU A 75 2.76 14.10 -6.59
C LEU A 75 1.67 14.93 -7.27
N ALA A 76 1.49 14.77 -8.58
CA ALA A 76 0.42 15.44 -9.32
C ALA A 76 -0.96 14.98 -8.84
N VAL A 77 -1.12 13.69 -8.56
CA VAL A 77 -2.37 13.14 -8.01
C VAL A 77 -2.63 13.69 -6.61
N ILE A 78 -1.61 13.78 -5.78
CA ILE A 78 -1.71 14.34 -4.42
C ILE A 78 -2.22 15.79 -4.47
N ASP A 79 -1.74 16.57 -5.43
CA ASP A 79 -2.17 17.97 -5.61
C ASP A 79 -3.65 18.09 -6.00
N LEU A 80 -4.26 17.02 -6.52
CA LEU A 80 -5.69 16.99 -6.87
C LEU A 80 -6.59 16.58 -5.72
N SER A 81 -6.02 16.23 -4.56
CA SER A 81 -6.83 15.85 -3.39
C SER A 81 -7.63 17.06 -2.90
N VAL A 82 -8.94 16.85 -2.68
CA VAL A 82 -9.84 17.92 -2.21
C VAL A 82 -9.73 18.15 -0.71
N THR A 83 -9.07 17.23 0.01
CA THR A 83 -8.74 17.36 1.43
C THR A 83 -7.25 17.13 1.60
N PRO A 84 -6.64 17.56 2.73
CA PRO A 84 -5.24 17.23 2.97
C PRO A 84 -5.04 15.71 2.91
N PRO A 85 -4.10 15.21 2.10
CA PRO A 85 -3.86 13.77 2.00
C PRO A 85 -3.22 13.22 3.27
N ASP A 86 -3.54 11.96 3.58
CA ASP A 86 -2.85 11.21 4.61
C ASP A 86 -1.70 10.43 3.95
N ILE A 87 -0.47 10.71 4.36
CA ILE A 87 0.72 10.07 3.82
C ILE A 87 1.53 9.51 4.97
N SER A 88 1.85 8.22 4.92
CA SER A 88 2.70 7.59 5.92
C SER A 88 3.65 6.59 5.28
N PHE A 89 4.84 6.50 5.87
CA PHE A 89 5.88 5.55 5.48
C PHE A 89 6.32 4.82 6.74
N ASP A 90 6.16 3.51 6.73
CA ASP A 90 6.38 2.69 7.92
C ASP A 90 7.33 1.54 7.61
N ASP A 91 8.17 1.20 8.58
CA ASP A 91 8.95 -0.01 8.52
C ASP A 91 8.14 -1.15 9.11
N LEU A 92 7.90 -2.19 8.30
CA LEU A 92 7.01 -3.29 8.65
C LEU A 92 7.77 -4.40 9.36
N ALA A 93 7.19 -4.87 10.48
CA ALA A 93 7.59 -6.11 11.12
C ALA A 93 6.45 -7.14 10.92
N HIS A 94 6.80 -8.30 10.36
CA HIS A 94 5.83 -9.39 10.24
C HIS A 94 5.65 -10.03 11.62
N VAL A 95 4.40 -10.04 12.11
CA VAL A 95 4.07 -10.60 13.43
C VAL A 95 3.50 -12.01 13.30
N GLY A 96 2.76 -12.28 12.23
CA GLY A 96 2.16 -13.59 11.98
C GLY A 96 1.03 -13.52 10.96
N GLY A 97 0.47 -14.67 10.65
CA GLY A 97 -0.66 -14.81 9.75
C GLY A 97 -1.84 -15.51 10.45
N LEU A 98 -2.57 -16.33 9.69
CA LEU A 98 -3.75 -17.04 10.20
C LEU A 98 -3.44 -17.87 11.44
N GLU A 99 -2.28 -18.51 11.49
CA GLU A 99 -1.90 -19.32 12.65
C GLU A 99 -1.83 -18.49 13.94
N LEU A 100 -1.37 -17.24 13.86
CA LEU A 100 -1.38 -16.34 15.01
C LEU A 100 -2.81 -16.09 15.50
N VAL A 101 -3.76 -15.89 14.61
CA VAL A 101 -5.16 -15.72 14.96
C VAL A 101 -5.66 -16.96 15.72
N GLN A 102 -5.35 -18.15 15.21
CA GLN A 102 -5.77 -19.40 15.81
C GLN A 102 -5.15 -19.58 17.21
N VAL A 103 -3.87 -19.30 17.36
CA VAL A 103 -3.16 -19.39 18.65
C VAL A 103 -3.73 -18.40 19.67
N LEU A 104 -4.00 -17.16 19.25
CA LEU A 104 -4.52 -16.13 20.18
C LEU A 104 -5.96 -16.40 20.60
N ARG A 105 -6.79 -16.90 19.68
CA ARG A 105 -8.19 -17.24 19.99
C ARG A 105 -8.34 -18.54 20.74
N ASP A 106 -7.42 -19.49 20.55
CA ASP A 106 -7.38 -20.79 21.21
C ASP A 106 -5.91 -21.13 21.55
N PRO A 107 -5.44 -20.80 22.77
CA PRO A 107 -4.06 -21.06 23.16
C PRO A 107 -3.62 -22.51 23.09
N GLN A 108 -4.58 -23.46 23.06
CA GLN A 108 -4.27 -24.90 22.97
C GLN A 108 -4.06 -25.35 21.51
N TYR A 109 -4.35 -24.50 20.53
CA TYR A 109 -4.29 -24.86 19.11
C TYR A 109 -2.90 -25.39 18.70
N LYS A 110 -1.84 -24.71 19.08
CA LYS A 110 -0.48 -25.09 18.72
C LYS A 110 -0.09 -26.44 19.34
N ILE A 111 -0.46 -26.67 20.58
CA ILE A 111 -0.17 -27.92 21.30
C ILE A 111 -0.89 -29.08 20.60
N ARG A 112 -2.18 -28.94 20.26
CA ARG A 112 -2.93 -29.96 19.56
C ARG A 112 -2.35 -30.26 18.18
N LYS A 113 -1.95 -29.24 17.43
CA LYS A 113 -1.35 -29.40 16.12
C LYS A 113 0.00 -30.13 16.18
N ASP A 114 0.85 -29.81 17.15
CA ASP A 114 2.14 -30.46 17.33
C ASP A 114 1.96 -31.95 17.69
N ASN A 115 0.89 -32.30 18.40
CA ASN A 115 0.62 -33.68 18.79
C ASN A 115 0.01 -34.53 17.67
N GLN A 116 -0.31 -33.96 16.53
CA GLN A 116 -0.89 -34.66 15.37
C GLN A 116 0.16 -35.15 14.37
N THR A 117 1.42 -34.92 14.63
CA THR A 117 2.52 -35.47 13.82
C THR A 117 2.87 -36.93 14.19
#